data_0ef127eb48ec51584a6990eeb9778e03
#
_entry.id   0ef127eb48ec51584a6990eeb9778e03
#
_cell.length_a   1.000
_cell.length_b   1.000
_cell.length_c   1.000
_cell.angle_alpha   90.00
_cell.angle_beta   90.00
_cell.angle_gamma   90.00
#
_symmetry.space_group_name_H-M   'P 1'
#
loop_
_entity.id
_entity.type
_entity.pdbx_description
1 polymer ?
#
loop_
_entity_poly.entity_id
_entity_poly.type
_entity_poly.pdbx_seq_one_letter_code
_entity_poly.pdbx_strand_id
1 'polypeptide(L)'
;MPATGTFPEIPLFDLRLAPEDVEAVREVLRSGWLTMGPRTAALEAAFAAHLGVREAVAVSSCTAALHLAYLAAGVTAGDEVIVPSMTFVATAAAAVYCGAVPVFADILGAHDLSLDPQDVERRITPRTKAVCAVHFAGYPAPVRELRALCEAKNVALIEDAAHAPAGHVDGRRLGTWGLAGAFSFFSNKVLGCGEGGLLATDDPEVARVARCLRSQGMTSGTWSRHTGATESYDVTALGFNYRLDEPRAALLLSRLARLAEDVERRRELIRAYRAKLAGLDGLVVPYDAAGVELSSCYVMPVLVEDAERRDRVRRVLRDRHGVQTSVFYPAIHEFTAYRRRFGDQQLPNTEYVARAEITVPLFPGMDAARQDRVVDALAEALRA
;
A
#
# COMPACT_ATOMS: atom_id res chain seq x y z
N MET A 1 -18.10 -6.26 22.04
CA MET A 1 -19.00 -5.14 21.67
C MET A 1 -18.37 -3.88 22.21
N PRO A 2 -17.84 -2.96 21.40
CA PRO A 2 -17.48 -1.67 21.95
C PRO A 2 -18.75 -0.92 22.33
N ALA A 3 -18.66 -0.15 23.41
CA ALA A 3 -19.72 0.69 23.93
C ALA A 3 -20.32 1.56 22.80
N THR A 4 -21.58 1.86 22.93
CA THR A 4 -22.45 2.68 22.09
C THR A 4 -21.84 4.05 21.71
N GLY A 5 -20.82 4.03 20.88
CA GLY A 5 -20.30 5.21 20.18
C GLY A 5 -21.13 5.36 18.92
N THR A 6 -21.76 6.50 18.74
CA THR A 6 -22.35 6.88 17.47
C THR A 6 -21.29 6.79 16.38
N PHE A 7 -21.55 5.99 15.33
CA PHE A 7 -20.69 5.97 14.15
C PHE A 7 -20.57 7.39 13.59
N PRO A 8 -19.40 7.78 13.08
CA PRO A 8 -19.23 9.09 12.48
C PRO A 8 -20.23 9.23 11.31
N GLU A 9 -20.85 10.41 11.18
CA GLU A 9 -21.80 10.67 10.09
C GLU A 9 -21.14 10.62 8.72
N ILE A 10 -19.84 10.97 8.66
CA ILE A 10 -18.99 10.84 7.48
C ILE A 10 -17.80 9.96 7.84
N PRO A 11 -17.83 8.65 7.49
CA PRO A 11 -16.73 7.74 7.77
C PRO A 11 -15.52 8.04 6.86
N LEU A 12 -14.33 7.65 7.30
CA LEU A 12 -13.10 7.82 6.52
C LEU A 12 -13.10 6.95 5.25
N PHE A 13 -13.63 5.74 5.37
CA PHE A 13 -13.79 4.74 4.30
C PHE A 13 -15.18 4.15 4.34
N ASP A 14 -15.71 3.81 3.18
CA ASP A 14 -16.94 3.05 3.03
C ASP A 14 -16.71 1.96 1.97
N LEU A 15 -16.74 0.69 2.40
CA LEU A 15 -16.60 -0.45 1.51
C LEU A 15 -17.98 -0.95 1.13
N ARG A 16 -18.32 -0.83 -0.15
CA ARG A 16 -19.55 -1.38 -0.72
C ARG A 16 -19.23 -2.59 -1.58
N LEU A 17 -19.87 -3.70 -1.27
CA LEU A 17 -19.82 -4.91 -2.07
C LEU A 17 -21.01 -4.93 -3.02
N ALA A 18 -20.77 -5.24 -4.28
CA ALA A 18 -21.81 -5.48 -5.26
C ALA A 18 -22.40 -6.88 -5.10
N PRO A 19 -23.62 -7.14 -5.60
CA PRO A 19 -24.22 -8.47 -5.53
C PRO A 19 -23.33 -9.57 -6.13
N GLU A 20 -22.58 -9.26 -7.18
CA GLU A 20 -21.64 -10.15 -7.87
C GLU A 20 -20.48 -10.56 -6.95
N ASP A 21 -20.01 -9.64 -6.10
CA ASP A 21 -18.96 -9.90 -5.13
C ASP A 21 -19.39 -10.95 -4.11
N VAL A 22 -20.61 -10.81 -3.61
CA VAL A 22 -21.21 -11.74 -2.65
C VAL A 22 -21.44 -13.11 -3.31
N GLU A 23 -21.92 -13.14 -4.56
CA GLU A 23 -22.16 -14.40 -5.28
C GLU A 23 -20.85 -15.13 -5.57
N ALA A 24 -19.79 -14.43 -5.98
CA ALA A 24 -18.48 -15.04 -6.23
C ALA A 24 -17.94 -15.77 -4.99
N VAL A 25 -18.09 -15.17 -3.80
CA VAL A 25 -17.71 -15.81 -2.54
C VAL A 25 -18.61 -17.00 -2.22
N ARG A 26 -19.94 -16.85 -2.43
CA ARG A 26 -20.94 -17.90 -2.19
C ARG A 26 -20.68 -19.15 -3.04
N GLU A 27 -20.29 -18.98 -4.30
CA GLU A 27 -19.89 -20.09 -5.18
C GLU A 27 -18.72 -20.89 -4.61
N VAL A 28 -17.69 -20.19 -4.12
CA VAL A 28 -16.52 -20.84 -3.48
C VAL A 28 -16.95 -21.62 -2.24
N LEU A 29 -17.78 -21.03 -1.37
CA LEU A 29 -18.28 -21.73 -0.18
C LEU A 29 -19.08 -22.99 -0.53
N ARG A 30 -19.88 -22.95 -1.59
CA ARG A 30 -20.65 -24.12 -2.08
C ARG A 30 -19.76 -25.21 -2.68
N SER A 31 -18.64 -24.85 -3.28
CA SER A 31 -17.69 -25.83 -3.83
C SER A 31 -17.03 -26.70 -2.77
N GLY A 32 -16.97 -26.23 -1.52
CA GLY A 32 -16.27 -26.89 -0.41
C GLY A 32 -14.73 -26.78 -0.49
N TRP A 33 -14.16 -26.21 -1.56
CA TRP A 33 -12.73 -26.00 -1.67
C TRP A 33 -12.35 -24.58 -1.25
N LEU A 34 -11.77 -24.43 -0.06
CA LEU A 34 -11.53 -23.12 0.55
C LEU A 34 -10.07 -22.68 0.57
N THR A 35 -9.14 -23.63 0.56
CA THR A 35 -7.70 -23.30 0.50
C THR A 35 -7.29 -22.91 -0.92
N MET A 36 -6.09 -22.40 -1.09
CA MET A 36 -5.56 -21.94 -2.38
C MET A 36 -5.79 -22.94 -3.52
N GLY A 37 -6.37 -22.50 -4.62
CA GLY A 37 -6.78 -23.34 -5.75
C GLY A 37 -7.07 -22.52 -7.02
N PRO A 38 -8.10 -22.91 -7.82
CA PRO A 38 -8.39 -22.31 -9.12
C PRO A 38 -8.70 -20.82 -9.10
N ARG A 39 -9.40 -20.31 -8.08
CA ARG A 39 -9.72 -18.87 -7.98
C ARG A 39 -8.47 -18.05 -7.70
N THR A 40 -7.56 -18.57 -6.86
CA THR A 40 -6.27 -17.94 -6.61
C THR A 40 -5.42 -17.91 -7.89
N ALA A 41 -5.38 -19.00 -8.67
CA ALA A 41 -4.67 -19.02 -9.95
C ALA A 41 -5.27 -18.04 -10.96
N ALA A 42 -6.61 -17.95 -11.05
CA ALA A 42 -7.30 -17.00 -11.91
C ALA A 42 -7.02 -15.55 -11.49
N LEU A 43 -6.97 -15.24 -10.19
CA LEU A 43 -6.61 -13.93 -9.67
C LEU A 43 -5.16 -13.56 -10.06
N GLU A 44 -4.21 -14.48 -9.86
CA GLU A 44 -2.81 -14.27 -10.24
C GLU A 44 -2.69 -13.93 -11.73
N ALA A 45 -3.33 -14.70 -12.60
CA ALA A 45 -3.32 -14.47 -14.05
C ALA A 45 -3.99 -13.12 -14.43
N ALA A 46 -5.16 -12.81 -13.86
CA ALA A 46 -5.89 -11.58 -14.14
C ALA A 46 -5.12 -10.34 -13.65
N PHE A 47 -4.49 -10.43 -12.48
CA PHE A 47 -3.73 -9.31 -11.93
C PHE A 47 -2.39 -9.09 -12.67
N ALA A 48 -1.71 -10.17 -13.09
CA ALA A 48 -0.54 -10.08 -13.96
C ALA A 48 -0.89 -9.39 -15.29
N ALA A 49 -2.01 -9.76 -15.92
CA ALA A 49 -2.51 -9.13 -17.13
C ALA A 49 -2.88 -7.64 -16.90
N HIS A 50 -3.52 -7.31 -15.78
CA HIS A 50 -3.85 -5.92 -15.40
C HIS A 50 -2.60 -5.04 -15.27
N LEU A 51 -1.54 -5.57 -14.68
CA LEU A 51 -0.28 -4.86 -14.48
C LEU A 51 0.61 -4.86 -15.73
N GLY A 52 0.43 -5.81 -16.64
CA GLY A 52 1.30 -6.01 -17.80
C GLY A 52 2.65 -6.66 -17.43
N VAL A 53 2.67 -7.51 -16.40
CA VAL A 53 3.84 -8.29 -15.96
C VAL A 53 3.66 -9.77 -16.27
N ARG A 54 4.76 -10.53 -16.23
CA ARG A 54 4.73 -11.98 -16.49
C ARG A 54 4.12 -12.78 -15.35
N GLU A 55 4.39 -12.37 -14.11
CA GLU A 55 4.13 -13.18 -12.93
C GLU A 55 3.45 -12.36 -11.82
N ALA A 56 2.45 -12.96 -11.22
CA ALA A 56 1.84 -12.48 -9.99
C ALA A 56 1.71 -13.64 -9.00
N VAL A 57 1.94 -13.38 -7.72
CA VAL A 57 1.92 -14.39 -6.65
C VAL A 57 1.04 -13.87 -5.53
N ALA A 58 -0.18 -14.40 -5.40
CA ALA A 58 -1.12 -14.00 -4.36
C ALA A 58 -0.67 -14.52 -2.98
N VAL A 59 -0.74 -13.64 -1.98
CA VAL A 59 -0.28 -13.91 -0.61
C VAL A 59 -1.27 -13.36 0.42
N SER A 60 -1.07 -13.73 1.69
CA SER A 60 -1.98 -13.39 2.80
C SER A 60 -2.03 -11.90 3.16
N SER A 61 -1.01 -11.11 2.79
CA SER A 61 -0.93 -9.66 3.05
C SER A 61 0.17 -9.00 2.21
N CYS A 62 0.13 -7.67 2.06
CA CYS A 62 1.24 -6.91 1.47
C CYS A 62 2.54 -7.08 2.28
N THR A 63 2.47 -7.18 3.60
CA THR A 63 3.65 -7.46 4.45
C THR A 63 4.32 -8.77 4.04
N ALA A 64 3.54 -9.82 3.75
CA ALA A 64 4.05 -11.09 3.24
C ALA A 64 4.67 -10.92 1.84
N ALA A 65 4.04 -10.11 0.96
CA ALA A 65 4.59 -9.82 -0.36
C ALA A 65 5.94 -9.10 -0.28
N LEU A 66 6.05 -8.07 0.57
CA LEU A 66 7.30 -7.33 0.81
C LEU A 66 8.39 -8.24 1.37
N HIS A 67 8.05 -9.08 2.37
CA HIS A 67 9.00 -10.03 2.94
C HIS A 67 9.53 -11.00 1.89
N LEU A 68 8.67 -11.58 1.07
CA LEU A 68 9.07 -12.46 -0.02
C LEU A 68 9.87 -11.74 -1.10
N ALA A 69 9.55 -10.46 -1.41
CA ALA A 69 10.30 -9.65 -2.35
C ALA A 69 11.74 -9.38 -1.86
N TYR A 70 11.92 -9.05 -0.58
CA TYR A 70 13.25 -8.87 0.00
C TYR A 70 14.05 -10.18 0.02
N LEU A 71 13.43 -11.29 0.42
CA LEU A 71 14.10 -12.62 0.37
C LEU A 71 14.51 -13.00 -1.07
N ALA A 72 13.64 -12.75 -2.05
CA ALA A 72 13.94 -13.03 -3.46
C ALA A 72 15.02 -12.08 -4.02
N ALA A 73 15.14 -10.85 -3.50
CA ALA A 73 16.24 -9.93 -3.78
C ALA A 73 17.56 -10.33 -3.09
N GLY A 74 17.58 -11.43 -2.33
CA GLY A 74 18.76 -11.92 -1.63
C GLY A 74 19.10 -11.13 -0.35
N VAL A 75 18.12 -10.45 0.24
CA VAL A 75 18.28 -9.76 1.53
C VAL A 75 18.44 -10.80 2.65
N THR A 76 19.48 -10.65 3.44
CA THR A 76 19.82 -11.54 4.55
C THR A 76 20.15 -10.76 5.82
N ALA A 77 20.45 -11.47 6.90
CA ALA A 77 20.82 -10.85 8.17
C ALA A 77 22.08 -9.96 8.05
N GLY A 78 21.96 -8.72 8.51
CA GLY A 78 23.03 -7.73 8.48
C GLY A 78 23.07 -6.85 7.22
N ASP A 79 22.32 -7.20 6.18
CA ASP A 79 22.11 -6.33 5.02
C ASP A 79 21.28 -5.09 5.39
N GLU A 80 21.31 -4.08 4.54
CA GLU A 80 20.52 -2.86 4.70
C GLU A 80 19.44 -2.76 3.62
N VAL A 81 18.25 -2.31 4.03
CA VAL A 81 17.15 -1.98 3.12
C VAL A 81 16.76 -0.52 3.37
N ILE A 82 16.92 0.33 2.34
CA ILE A 82 16.52 1.73 2.44
C ILE A 82 15.02 1.83 2.20
N VAL A 83 14.31 2.49 3.14
CA VAL A 83 12.85 2.66 3.11
C VAL A 83 12.48 4.09 3.53
N PRO A 84 11.37 4.68 3.05
CA PRO A 84 10.87 5.91 3.64
C PRO A 84 10.39 5.65 5.07
N SER A 85 10.54 6.64 5.95
CA SER A 85 9.92 6.58 7.26
C SER A 85 8.46 7.03 7.25
N MET A 86 8.04 7.76 6.20
CA MET A 86 6.65 8.16 5.95
C MET A 86 5.90 7.07 5.19
N THR A 87 5.62 5.96 5.86
CA THR A 87 4.85 4.83 5.30
C THR A 87 4.24 4.00 6.44
N PHE A 88 3.42 3.01 6.08
CA PHE A 88 2.98 2.00 7.04
C PHE A 88 4.16 1.13 7.47
N VAL A 89 4.18 0.78 8.75
CA VAL A 89 5.30 0.06 9.39
C VAL A 89 5.71 -1.24 8.68
N ALA A 90 4.83 -1.86 7.91
CA ALA A 90 5.08 -3.12 7.20
C ALA A 90 6.27 -3.05 6.24
N THR A 91 6.50 -1.90 5.59
CA THR A 91 7.62 -1.70 4.66
C THR A 91 8.97 -1.93 5.35
N ALA A 92 9.13 -1.38 6.55
CA ALA A 92 10.34 -1.58 7.37
C ALA A 92 10.34 -2.92 8.11
N ALA A 93 9.17 -3.38 8.62
CA ALA A 93 9.07 -4.63 9.36
C ALA A 93 9.45 -5.84 8.50
N ALA A 94 9.08 -5.85 7.23
CA ALA A 94 9.44 -6.92 6.30
C ALA A 94 10.96 -7.07 6.12
N ALA A 95 11.73 -5.96 6.13
CA ALA A 95 13.19 -6.00 6.15
C ALA A 95 13.73 -6.59 7.46
N VAL A 96 13.13 -6.20 8.59
CA VAL A 96 13.50 -6.75 9.90
C VAL A 96 13.23 -8.25 9.99
N TYR A 97 12.19 -8.76 9.34
CA TYR A 97 11.90 -10.21 9.28
C TYR A 97 12.99 -10.99 8.53
N CYS A 98 13.68 -10.38 7.55
CA CYS A 98 14.86 -10.95 6.91
C CYS A 98 16.13 -10.89 7.80
N GLY A 99 16.06 -10.27 8.99
CA GLY A 99 17.23 -9.97 9.81
C GLY A 99 18.02 -8.75 9.35
N ALA A 100 17.53 -8.03 8.35
CA ALA A 100 18.15 -6.83 7.81
C ALA A 100 17.89 -5.59 8.67
N VAL A 101 18.66 -4.54 8.40
CA VAL A 101 18.54 -3.23 9.03
C VAL A 101 17.76 -2.29 8.11
N PRO A 102 16.58 -1.80 8.51
CA PRO A 102 15.92 -0.74 7.77
C PRO A 102 16.69 0.58 7.95
N VAL A 103 17.13 1.16 6.85
CA VAL A 103 17.75 2.49 6.81
C VAL A 103 16.68 3.47 6.33
N PHE A 104 16.30 4.39 7.22
CA PHE A 104 15.25 5.34 6.87
C PHE A 104 15.81 6.49 6.05
N ALA A 105 15.15 6.81 4.92
CA ALA A 105 15.43 7.99 4.12
C ALA A 105 14.26 8.97 4.19
N ASP A 106 14.57 10.27 4.00
CA ASP A 106 13.60 11.34 4.08
C ASP A 106 12.73 11.40 2.80
N ILE A 107 11.67 12.16 2.87
CA ILE A 107 10.76 12.44 1.75
C ILE A 107 11.10 13.78 1.11
N LEU A 108 10.57 14.03 -0.10
CA LEU A 108 10.79 15.28 -0.83
C LEU A 108 10.25 16.52 -0.08
N GLY A 109 9.12 16.40 0.63
CA GLY A 109 8.60 17.45 1.49
C GLY A 109 7.08 17.57 1.48
N ALA A 110 6.55 18.73 1.91
CA ALA A 110 5.12 18.96 2.09
C ALA A 110 4.28 18.89 0.79
N HIS A 111 4.88 19.17 -0.34
CA HIS A 111 4.20 19.16 -1.63
C HIS A 111 4.29 17.82 -2.38
N ASP A 112 5.23 16.95 -1.97
CA ASP A 112 5.37 15.59 -2.46
C ASP A 112 5.90 14.70 -1.33
N LEU A 113 5.07 13.77 -0.88
CA LEU A 113 5.32 12.89 0.26
C LEU A 113 6.13 11.64 -0.13
N SER A 114 6.69 11.63 -1.34
CA SER A 114 7.45 10.51 -1.86
C SER A 114 8.89 10.50 -1.34
N LEU A 115 9.50 9.32 -1.33
CA LEU A 115 10.90 9.10 -0.98
C LEU A 115 11.83 9.99 -1.83
N ASP A 116 12.77 10.72 -1.19
CA ASP A 116 13.76 11.57 -1.86
C ASP A 116 14.91 10.73 -2.45
N PRO A 117 15.07 10.67 -3.79
CA PRO A 117 16.16 9.94 -4.43
C PRO A 117 17.55 10.43 -4.02
N GLN A 118 17.70 11.71 -3.71
CA GLN A 118 18.98 12.27 -3.28
C GLN A 118 19.35 11.82 -1.86
N ASP A 119 18.36 11.72 -0.97
CA ASP A 119 18.61 11.17 0.37
C ASP A 119 18.89 9.66 0.31
N VAL A 120 18.18 8.93 -0.58
CA VAL A 120 18.50 7.52 -0.86
C VAL A 120 19.95 7.36 -1.31
N GLU A 121 20.42 8.17 -2.28
CA GLU A 121 21.80 8.08 -2.77
C GLU A 121 22.83 8.29 -1.66
N ARG A 122 22.60 9.27 -0.78
CA ARG A 122 23.49 9.56 0.36
C ARG A 122 23.57 8.41 1.38
N ARG A 123 22.53 7.56 1.45
CA ARG A 123 22.41 6.47 2.42
C ARG A 123 22.84 5.11 1.88
N ILE A 124 23.10 4.98 0.59
CA ILE A 124 23.59 3.71 0.03
C ILE A 124 24.99 3.40 0.56
N THR A 125 25.16 2.20 1.10
CA THR A 125 26.42 1.64 1.58
C THR A 125 26.71 0.30 0.87
N PRO A 126 27.91 -0.30 1.06
CA PRO A 126 28.18 -1.64 0.55
C PRO A 126 27.27 -2.75 1.10
N ARG A 127 26.54 -2.50 2.20
CA ARG A 127 25.56 -3.43 2.77
C ARG A 127 24.14 -3.24 2.22
N THR A 128 23.90 -2.16 1.47
CA THR A 128 22.57 -1.89 0.92
C THR A 128 22.22 -2.91 -0.16
N LYS A 129 21.19 -3.74 0.09
CA LYS A 129 20.71 -4.76 -0.82
C LYS A 129 19.49 -4.32 -1.61
N ALA A 130 18.62 -3.52 -0.99
CA ALA A 130 17.40 -3.07 -1.64
C ALA A 130 17.04 -1.64 -1.23
N VAL A 131 16.34 -0.95 -2.12
CA VAL A 131 15.60 0.29 -1.87
C VAL A 131 14.13 -0.04 -2.06
N CYS A 132 13.25 0.39 -1.15
CA CYS A 132 11.82 0.25 -1.30
C CYS A 132 11.16 1.60 -1.56
N ALA A 133 10.69 1.81 -2.77
CA ALA A 133 9.85 2.95 -3.12
C ALA A 133 8.42 2.71 -2.67
N VAL A 134 7.82 3.67 -1.98
CA VAL A 134 6.41 3.60 -1.56
C VAL A 134 5.58 4.58 -2.40
N HIS A 135 4.53 4.09 -3.04
CA HIS A 135 3.57 4.92 -3.79
C HIS A 135 2.52 5.48 -2.83
N PHE A 136 2.93 6.46 -2.01
CA PHE A 136 2.12 6.99 -0.94
C PHE A 136 0.79 7.57 -1.45
N ALA A 137 -0.31 7.31 -0.74
CA ALA A 137 -1.67 7.72 -1.11
C ALA A 137 -2.14 7.25 -2.52
N GLY A 138 -1.33 6.44 -3.21
CA GLY A 138 -1.57 5.98 -4.58
C GLY A 138 -0.87 6.81 -5.64
N TYR A 139 -0.15 7.86 -5.27
CA TYR A 139 0.65 8.69 -6.17
C TYR A 139 1.98 8.02 -6.50
N PRO A 140 2.50 8.23 -7.71
CA PRO A 140 3.78 7.64 -8.09
C PRO A 140 4.93 8.24 -7.26
N ALA A 141 5.75 7.39 -6.66
CA ALA A 141 7.08 7.78 -6.23
C ALA A 141 7.95 8.11 -7.45
N PRO A 142 9.10 8.81 -7.31
CA PRO A 142 10.02 9.11 -8.40
C PRO A 142 10.75 7.85 -8.90
N VAL A 143 9.96 6.89 -9.43
CA VAL A 143 10.42 5.52 -9.75
C VAL A 143 11.46 5.49 -10.86
N ARG A 144 11.48 6.47 -11.78
CA ARG A 144 12.49 6.56 -12.84
C ARG A 144 13.87 6.85 -12.26
N GLU A 145 13.94 7.86 -11.40
CA GLU A 145 15.15 8.29 -10.73
C GLU A 145 15.66 7.21 -9.78
N LEU A 146 14.76 6.63 -8.98
CA LEU A 146 15.09 5.55 -8.05
C LEU A 146 15.55 4.29 -8.80
N ARG A 147 14.93 3.95 -9.92
CA ARG A 147 15.35 2.83 -10.76
C ARG A 147 16.73 3.05 -11.34
N ALA A 148 16.98 4.22 -11.96
CA ALA A 148 18.29 4.55 -12.53
C ALA A 148 19.39 4.54 -11.45
N LEU A 149 19.11 5.08 -10.27
CA LEU A 149 20.02 5.06 -9.13
C LEU A 149 20.33 3.62 -8.68
N CYS A 150 19.31 2.79 -8.49
CA CYS A 150 19.45 1.41 -8.05
C CYS A 150 20.24 0.57 -9.07
N GLU A 151 19.96 0.73 -10.38
CA GLU A 151 20.70 0.08 -11.45
C GLU A 151 22.19 0.49 -11.43
N ALA A 152 22.49 1.79 -11.29
CA ALA A 152 23.86 2.29 -11.24
C ALA A 152 24.64 1.80 -10.01
N LYS A 153 23.97 1.53 -8.90
CA LYS A 153 24.58 1.07 -7.64
C LYS A 153 24.50 -0.45 -7.46
N ASN A 154 23.90 -1.19 -8.40
CA ASN A 154 23.63 -2.64 -8.31
C ASN A 154 22.86 -3.03 -7.03
N VAL A 155 21.82 -2.27 -6.73
CA VAL A 155 20.89 -2.46 -5.61
C VAL A 155 19.50 -2.80 -6.16
N ALA A 156 18.75 -3.70 -5.53
CA ALA A 156 17.41 -4.04 -5.97
C ALA A 156 16.42 -2.91 -5.66
N LEU A 157 15.60 -2.51 -6.64
CA LEU A 157 14.43 -1.67 -6.40
C LEU A 157 13.23 -2.57 -6.12
N ILE A 158 12.56 -2.37 -4.99
CA ILE A 158 11.27 -2.98 -4.64
C ILE A 158 10.24 -1.85 -4.55
N GLU A 159 9.01 -2.11 -4.96
CA GLU A 159 7.93 -1.14 -4.89
C GLU A 159 6.87 -1.59 -3.88
N ASP A 160 6.62 -0.78 -2.85
CA ASP A 160 5.42 -0.91 -2.03
C ASP A 160 4.27 -0.16 -2.72
N ALA A 161 3.51 -0.91 -3.50
CA ALA A 161 2.35 -0.45 -4.24
C ALA A 161 1.02 -0.75 -3.50
N ALA A 162 1.06 -0.88 -2.17
CA ALA A 162 -0.11 -1.16 -1.33
C ALA A 162 -1.24 -0.13 -1.49
N HIS A 163 -0.93 1.06 -1.99
CA HIS A 163 -1.90 2.14 -2.26
C HIS A 163 -2.18 2.33 -3.76
N ALA A 164 -1.48 1.63 -4.64
CA ALA A 164 -1.40 2.00 -6.05
C ALA A 164 -1.76 0.87 -7.05
N PRO A 165 -2.88 0.13 -6.87
CA PRO A 165 -3.22 -1.01 -7.73
C PRO A 165 -3.52 -0.62 -9.18
N ALA A 166 -3.76 0.66 -9.49
CA ALA A 166 -4.09 1.16 -10.82
C ALA A 166 -3.26 2.38 -11.24
N GLY A 167 -2.34 2.86 -10.40
CA GLY A 167 -1.46 3.98 -10.72
C GLY A 167 -0.49 3.65 -11.85
N HIS A 168 0.01 4.68 -12.54
CA HIS A 168 0.93 4.50 -13.65
C HIS A 168 1.84 5.72 -13.85
N VAL A 169 2.98 5.50 -14.52
CA VAL A 169 3.89 6.52 -15.05
C VAL A 169 4.25 6.07 -16.47
N ASP A 170 4.18 6.97 -17.45
CA ASP A 170 4.49 6.67 -18.87
C ASP A 170 3.76 5.45 -19.43
N GLY A 171 2.53 5.23 -19.01
CA GLY A 171 1.75 4.06 -19.42
C GLY A 171 2.17 2.75 -18.74
N ARG A 172 3.23 2.74 -17.91
CA ARG A 172 3.66 1.58 -17.14
C ARG A 172 3.07 1.63 -15.74
N ARG A 173 2.48 0.52 -15.29
CA ARG A 173 1.84 0.41 -13.97
C ARG A 173 2.85 0.55 -12.83
N LEU A 174 2.44 1.17 -11.72
CA LEU A 174 3.19 1.19 -10.47
C LEU A 174 3.25 -0.23 -9.88
N GLY A 175 4.35 -0.55 -9.23
CA GLY A 175 4.63 -1.92 -8.77
C GLY A 175 5.23 -2.83 -9.85
N THR A 176 5.65 -2.27 -11.00
CA THR A 176 6.29 -3.03 -12.08
C THR A 176 7.65 -2.45 -12.50
N TRP A 177 8.07 -1.34 -11.92
CA TRP A 177 9.32 -0.64 -12.27
C TRP A 177 10.57 -1.27 -11.68
N GLY A 178 10.45 -1.90 -10.51
CA GLY A 178 11.52 -2.58 -9.79
C GLY A 178 11.60 -4.07 -10.09
N LEU A 179 12.39 -4.76 -9.28
CA LEU A 179 12.52 -6.22 -9.28
C LEU A 179 11.18 -6.90 -8.93
N ALA A 180 10.47 -6.34 -7.96
CA ALA A 180 9.14 -6.80 -7.54
C ALA A 180 8.31 -5.64 -6.97
N GLY A 181 7.00 -5.72 -7.17
CA GLY A 181 6.00 -4.85 -6.54
C GLY A 181 5.11 -5.61 -5.58
N ALA A 182 4.80 -5.00 -4.44
CA ALA A 182 3.95 -5.58 -3.40
C ALA A 182 2.63 -4.80 -3.29
N PHE A 183 1.51 -5.51 -3.34
CA PHE A 183 0.16 -4.94 -3.31
C PHE A 183 -0.60 -5.38 -2.07
N SER A 184 -1.50 -4.53 -1.58
CA SER A 184 -2.36 -4.78 -0.43
C SER A 184 -3.82 -4.87 -0.84
N PHE A 185 -4.50 -5.86 -0.27
CA PHE A 185 -5.94 -6.03 -0.41
C PHE A 185 -6.66 -5.95 0.94
N PHE A 186 -6.07 -5.21 1.89
CA PHE A 186 -6.71 -4.92 3.16
C PHE A 186 -8.05 -4.19 2.96
N SER A 187 -8.98 -4.35 3.89
CA SER A 187 -10.39 -3.90 3.77
C SER A 187 -10.58 -2.48 3.26
N ASN A 188 -9.73 -1.53 3.65
CA ASN A 188 -9.88 -0.12 3.26
C ASN A 188 -9.15 0.25 1.96
N LYS A 189 -8.44 -0.67 1.32
CA LYS A 189 -7.72 -0.41 0.08
C LYS A 189 -8.67 -0.22 -1.10
N VAL A 190 -8.20 0.44 -2.15
CA VAL A 190 -8.95 0.65 -3.39
C VAL A 190 -9.51 -0.68 -3.91
N LEU A 191 -8.69 -1.72 -3.87
CA LEU A 191 -9.09 -3.10 -4.16
C LEU A 191 -8.91 -3.92 -2.87
N GLY A 192 -9.95 -4.08 -2.06
CA GLY A 192 -9.89 -4.76 -0.76
C GLY A 192 -10.75 -6.02 -0.70
N CYS A 193 -10.32 -7.02 0.09
CA CYS A 193 -11.06 -8.27 0.33
C CYS A 193 -11.06 -8.71 1.81
N GLY A 194 -10.72 -7.80 2.71
CA GLY A 194 -10.49 -8.11 4.14
C GLY A 194 -9.00 -8.16 4.43
N GLU A 195 -8.36 -9.27 4.15
CA GLU A 195 -6.91 -9.45 4.24
C GLU A 195 -6.40 -10.12 2.96
N GLY A 196 -5.28 -9.64 2.44
CA GLY A 196 -4.66 -10.19 1.24
C GLY A 196 -3.54 -9.31 0.71
N GLY A 197 -2.75 -9.86 -0.16
CA GLY A 197 -1.69 -9.18 -0.87
C GLY A 197 -1.28 -9.93 -2.13
N LEU A 198 -0.36 -9.32 -2.87
CA LEU A 198 0.17 -9.92 -4.09
C LEU A 198 1.58 -9.38 -4.34
N LEU A 199 2.48 -10.25 -4.77
CA LEU A 199 3.77 -9.90 -5.33
C LEU A 199 3.69 -9.98 -6.86
N ALA A 200 4.12 -8.93 -7.56
CA ALA A 200 4.18 -8.86 -9.02
C ALA A 200 5.63 -8.73 -9.49
N THR A 201 6.01 -9.41 -10.57
CA THR A 201 7.37 -9.36 -11.11
C THR A 201 7.43 -9.82 -12.57
N ASP A 202 8.44 -9.36 -13.31
CA ASP A 202 8.79 -9.90 -14.63
C ASP A 202 9.86 -11.00 -14.55
N ASP A 203 10.46 -11.22 -13.36
CA ASP A 203 11.50 -12.21 -13.14
C ASP A 203 10.89 -13.55 -12.70
N PRO A 204 11.00 -14.61 -13.52
CA PRO A 204 10.44 -15.92 -13.20
C PRO A 204 11.11 -16.57 -11.98
N GLU A 205 12.35 -16.22 -11.67
CA GLU A 205 13.05 -16.75 -10.49
C GLU A 205 12.50 -16.13 -9.20
N VAL A 206 12.27 -14.82 -9.20
CA VAL A 206 11.59 -14.12 -8.09
C VAL A 206 10.21 -14.75 -7.83
N ALA A 207 9.43 -14.99 -8.88
CA ALA A 207 8.12 -15.64 -8.76
C ALA A 207 8.21 -17.06 -8.23
N ARG A 208 9.19 -17.85 -8.70
CA ARG A 208 9.45 -19.23 -8.24
C ARG A 208 9.80 -19.25 -6.75
N VAL A 209 10.72 -18.38 -6.32
CA VAL A 209 11.11 -18.25 -4.90
C VAL A 209 9.90 -17.85 -4.06
N ALA A 210 9.13 -16.84 -4.51
CA ALA A 210 7.95 -16.38 -3.79
C ALA A 210 6.88 -17.47 -3.64
N ARG A 211 6.59 -18.25 -4.70
CA ARG A 211 5.64 -19.37 -4.65
C ARG A 211 6.09 -20.49 -3.71
N CYS A 212 7.38 -20.82 -3.74
CA CYS A 212 7.97 -21.81 -2.86
C CYS A 212 7.85 -21.37 -1.39
N LEU A 213 8.39 -20.20 -1.06
CA LEU A 213 8.43 -19.69 0.31
C LEU A 213 7.03 -19.37 0.87
N ARG A 214 6.09 -18.89 0.04
CA ARG A 214 4.68 -18.69 0.41
C ARG A 214 4.02 -19.94 0.99
N SER A 215 4.44 -21.10 0.55
CA SER A 215 3.83 -22.40 0.87
C SER A 215 4.81 -23.33 1.62
N GLN A 216 5.51 -22.80 2.61
CA GLN A 216 6.38 -23.57 3.53
C GLN A 216 7.60 -24.21 2.83
N GLY A 217 8.02 -23.72 1.68
CA GLY A 217 9.13 -24.30 0.93
C GLY A 217 8.79 -25.58 0.18
N MET A 218 7.50 -25.92 0.06
CA MET A 218 7.04 -27.15 -0.61
C MET A 218 7.16 -27.06 -2.13
N THR A 219 7.52 -28.18 -2.76
CA THR A 219 7.64 -28.31 -4.22
C THR A 219 6.30 -28.47 -4.93
N SER A 220 5.23 -28.85 -4.22
CA SER A 220 3.88 -28.97 -4.80
C SER A 220 2.79 -28.44 -3.84
N GLY A 221 1.77 -27.82 -4.42
CA GLY A 221 0.64 -27.26 -3.69
C GLY A 221 -0.41 -28.31 -3.31
N THR A 222 -1.31 -27.96 -2.36
CA THR A 222 -2.39 -28.85 -1.91
C THR A 222 -3.36 -29.18 -3.05
N TRP A 223 -3.67 -28.22 -3.92
CA TRP A 223 -4.53 -28.43 -5.08
C TRP A 223 -3.96 -29.45 -6.06
N SER A 224 -2.67 -29.36 -6.40
CA SER A 224 -2.01 -30.31 -7.31
C SER A 224 -2.03 -31.74 -6.77
N ARG A 225 -1.87 -31.93 -5.46
CA ARG A 225 -1.99 -33.25 -4.81
C ARG A 225 -3.44 -33.74 -4.79
N HIS A 226 -4.39 -32.84 -4.52
CA HIS A 226 -5.82 -33.18 -4.51
C HIS A 226 -6.31 -33.66 -5.88
N THR A 227 -5.84 -33.04 -6.96
CA THR A 227 -6.19 -33.40 -8.34
C THR A 227 -5.37 -34.57 -8.90
N GLY A 228 -4.43 -35.12 -8.13
CA GLY A 228 -3.55 -36.18 -8.58
C GLY A 228 -2.47 -35.74 -9.57
N ALA A 229 -2.27 -34.44 -9.79
CA ALA A 229 -1.21 -33.94 -10.65
C ALA A 229 0.19 -34.18 -10.08
N THR A 230 0.30 -34.34 -8.75
CA THR A 230 1.52 -34.75 -8.06
C THR A 230 1.16 -35.72 -6.91
N GLU A 231 1.97 -36.78 -6.73
CA GLU A 231 1.72 -37.77 -5.66
C GLU A 231 2.34 -37.37 -4.33
N SER A 232 3.42 -36.58 -4.36
CA SER A 232 4.24 -36.25 -3.20
C SER A 232 4.77 -34.81 -3.26
N TYR A 233 5.45 -34.40 -2.22
CA TYR A 233 6.18 -33.13 -2.15
C TYR A 233 7.47 -33.29 -1.34
N ASP A 234 8.41 -32.39 -1.61
CA ASP A 234 9.60 -32.16 -0.79
C ASP A 234 9.55 -30.75 -0.23
N VAL A 235 10.32 -30.47 0.81
CA VAL A 235 10.53 -29.14 1.39
C VAL A 235 11.97 -28.73 1.09
N THR A 236 12.15 -27.88 0.09
CA THR A 236 13.48 -27.50 -0.42
C THR A 236 14.00 -26.18 0.18
N ALA A 237 13.17 -25.47 0.95
CA ALA A 237 13.52 -24.23 1.64
C ALA A 237 12.70 -24.08 2.93
N LEU A 238 13.19 -23.27 3.88
CA LEU A 238 12.42 -22.88 5.06
C LEU A 238 11.49 -21.75 4.66
N GLY A 239 10.22 -22.05 4.45
CA GLY A 239 9.21 -21.10 3.99
C GLY A 239 8.14 -20.81 5.04
N PHE A 240 7.08 -20.11 4.61
CA PHE A 240 6.04 -19.53 5.44
C PHE A 240 4.66 -20.05 5.04
N ASN A 241 3.66 -19.83 5.88
CA ASN A 241 2.27 -19.95 5.47
C ASN A 241 1.70 -18.56 5.13
N TYR A 242 1.95 -18.13 3.90
CA TYR A 242 1.48 -16.84 3.38
C TYR A 242 0.43 -17.01 2.27
N ARG A 243 -0.29 -18.13 2.27
CA ARG A 243 -1.29 -18.44 1.26
C ARG A 243 -2.52 -17.52 1.36
N LEU A 244 -3.05 -17.10 0.20
CA LEU A 244 -4.37 -16.50 0.07
C LEU A 244 -5.39 -17.62 -0.16
N ASP A 245 -6.56 -17.55 0.48
CA ASP A 245 -7.63 -18.52 0.29
C ASP A 245 -8.56 -18.19 -0.90
N GLU A 246 -9.34 -19.19 -1.33
CA GLU A 246 -10.23 -19.07 -2.47
C GLU A 246 -11.37 -18.05 -2.29
N PRO A 247 -12.02 -17.90 -1.11
CA PRO A 247 -13.08 -16.91 -0.92
C PRO A 247 -12.57 -15.47 -1.16
N ARG A 248 -11.40 -15.13 -0.64
CA ARG A 248 -10.79 -13.81 -0.84
C ARG A 248 -10.29 -13.62 -2.26
N ALA A 249 -9.75 -14.66 -2.88
CA ALA A 249 -9.35 -14.62 -4.28
C ALA A 249 -10.55 -14.39 -5.22
N ALA A 250 -11.68 -15.04 -4.97
CA ALA A 250 -12.91 -14.86 -5.74
C ALA A 250 -13.48 -13.44 -5.60
N LEU A 251 -13.49 -12.91 -4.38
CA LEU A 251 -13.92 -11.52 -4.12
C LEU A 251 -13.04 -10.52 -4.87
N LEU A 252 -11.72 -10.69 -4.81
CA LEU A 252 -10.77 -9.81 -5.51
C LEU A 252 -10.91 -9.88 -7.02
N LEU A 253 -11.10 -11.08 -7.57
CA LEU A 253 -11.29 -11.28 -9.00
C LEU A 253 -12.56 -10.57 -9.50
N SER A 254 -13.67 -10.65 -8.75
CA SER A 254 -14.90 -9.92 -9.04
C SER A 254 -14.69 -8.40 -9.01
N ARG A 255 -14.02 -7.88 -7.98
CA ARG A 255 -13.79 -6.44 -7.80
C ARG A 255 -12.76 -5.88 -8.78
N LEU A 256 -11.78 -6.67 -9.22
CA LEU A 256 -10.77 -6.26 -10.20
C LEU A 256 -11.42 -5.80 -11.51
N ALA A 257 -12.53 -6.42 -11.91
CA ALA A 257 -13.27 -6.05 -13.13
C ALA A 257 -13.79 -4.60 -13.11
N ARG A 258 -14.02 -4.02 -11.92
CA ARG A 258 -14.54 -2.66 -11.73
C ARG A 258 -13.48 -1.67 -11.20
N LEU A 259 -12.23 -2.10 -11.06
CA LEU A 259 -11.17 -1.27 -10.47
C LEU A 259 -10.98 0.06 -11.21
N ALA A 260 -11.07 0.06 -12.54
CA ALA A 260 -10.89 1.27 -13.33
C ALA A 260 -11.99 2.32 -13.06
N GLU A 261 -13.24 1.87 -12.92
CA GLU A 261 -14.39 2.73 -12.60
C GLU A 261 -14.26 3.29 -11.17
N ASP A 262 -13.93 2.45 -10.19
CA ASP A 262 -13.71 2.87 -8.80
C ASP A 262 -12.58 3.91 -8.69
N VAL A 263 -11.50 3.75 -9.44
CA VAL A 263 -10.38 4.70 -9.45
C VAL A 263 -10.78 6.01 -10.11
N GLU A 264 -11.49 5.99 -11.23
CA GLU A 264 -11.94 7.22 -11.88
C GLU A 264 -12.90 8.00 -10.97
N ARG A 265 -13.81 7.31 -10.30
CA ARG A 265 -14.68 7.95 -9.31
C ARG A 265 -13.89 8.63 -8.18
N ARG A 266 -12.82 8.01 -7.71
CA ARG A 266 -11.93 8.60 -6.70
C ARG A 266 -11.17 9.82 -7.22
N ARG A 267 -10.72 9.80 -8.50
CA ARG A 267 -10.09 10.96 -9.16
C ARG A 267 -11.04 12.15 -9.24
N GLU A 268 -12.30 11.93 -9.65
CA GLU A 268 -13.33 12.98 -9.66
C GLU A 268 -13.48 13.64 -8.26
N LEU A 269 -13.54 12.83 -7.21
CA LEU A 269 -13.65 13.31 -5.84
C LEU A 269 -12.41 14.11 -5.41
N ILE A 270 -11.21 13.66 -5.76
CA ILE A 270 -9.99 14.42 -5.44
C ILE A 270 -9.90 15.71 -6.23
N ARG A 271 -10.25 15.72 -7.52
CA ARG A 271 -10.32 16.98 -8.32
C ARG A 271 -11.28 17.98 -7.66
N ALA A 272 -12.46 17.52 -7.23
CA ALA A 272 -13.43 18.37 -6.53
C ALA A 272 -12.90 18.85 -5.17
N TYR A 273 -12.25 18.00 -4.37
CA TYR A 273 -11.58 18.43 -3.14
C TYR A 273 -10.53 19.49 -3.41
N ARG A 274 -9.63 19.28 -4.37
CA ARG A 274 -8.58 20.25 -4.71
C ARG A 274 -9.15 21.59 -5.11
N ALA A 275 -10.23 21.62 -5.90
CA ALA A 275 -10.90 22.86 -6.29
C ALA A 275 -11.51 23.59 -5.09
N LYS A 276 -12.15 22.86 -4.17
CA LYS A 276 -12.81 23.43 -2.98
C LYS A 276 -11.82 23.85 -1.89
N LEU A 277 -10.70 23.16 -1.76
CA LEU A 277 -9.65 23.47 -0.79
C LEU A 277 -8.66 24.54 -1.31
N ALA A 278 -8.70 24.89 -2.59
CA ALA A 278 -7.87 25.94 -3.15
C ALA A 278 -8.15 27.27 -2.47
N GLY A 279 -7.11 27.90 -1.92
CA GLY A 279 -7.21 29.19 -1.24
C GLY A 279 -7.67 29.11 0.23
N LEU A 280 -7.75 27.94 0.83
CA LEU A 280 -7.85 27.83 2.28
C LEU A 280 -6.48 28.09 2.92
N ASP A 281 -6.35 29.24 3.59
CA ASP A 281 -5.13 29.59 4.32
C ASP A 281 -4.84 28.58 5.44
N GLY A 282 -3.56 28.28 5.63
CA GLY A 282 -3.08 27.34 6.66
C GLY A 282 -3.21 25.86 6.31
N LEU A 283 -3.49 25.54 5.02
CA LEU A 283 -3.62 24.17 4.53
C LEU A 283 -2.80 23.95 3.26
N VAL A 284 -1.98 22.90 3.25
CA VAL A 284 -1.30 22.39 2.05
C VAL A 284 -1.99 21.14 1.57
N VAL A 285 -2.31 21.08 0.28
CA VAL A 285 -2.78 19.85 -0.41
C VAL A 285 -1.60 19.29 -1.19
N PRO A 286 -1.01 18.16 -0.75
CA PRO A 286 0.14 17.55 -1.41
C PRO A 286 -0.18 17.14 -2.85
N TYR A 287 0.89 16.93 -3.62
CA TYR A 287 0.84 16.58 -5.03
C TYR A 287 0.14 17.65 -5.89
N ASP A 288 0.26 17.55 -7.18
CA ASP A 288 -0.37 18.46 -8.12
C ASP A 288 -1.58 17.82 -8.84
N ALA A 289 -2.22 18.58 -9.71
CA ALA A 289 -3.36 18.08 -10.48
C ALA A 289 -2.95 17.00 -11.49
N ALA A 290 -1.73 17.07 -12.03
CA ALA A 290 -1.23 16.07 -12.97
C ALA A 290 -0.99 14.72 -12.27
N GLY A 291 -0.51 14.75 -11.02
CA GLY A 291 -0.33 13.56 -10.19
C GLY A 291 -1.64 12.82 -9.91
N VAL A 292 -2.79 13.51 -9.85
CA VAL A 292 -4.10 12.87 -9.66
C VAL A 292 -4.40 11.89 -10.80
N GLU A 293 -4.07 12.26 -12.03
CA GLU A 293 -4.32 11.42 -13.22
C GLU A 293 -3.45 10.16 -13.25
N LEU A 294 -2.29 10.21 -12.62
CA LEU A 294 -1.35 9.10 -12.51
C LEU A 294 -1.65 8.19 -11.30
N SER A 295 -2.43 8.69 -10.33
CA SER A 295 -2.66 8.06 -9.04
C SER A 295 -3.81 7.04 -9.07
N SER A 296 -3.76 6.07 -8.14
CA SER A 296 -4.90 5.24 -7.75
C SER A 296 -5.85 5.95 -6.78
N CYS A 297 -5.52 7.14 -6.29
CA CYS A 297 -6.36 7.95 -5.41
C CYS A 297 -6.88 7.19 -4.16
N TYR A 298 -5.97 6.55 -3.43
CA TYR A 298 -6.35 5.73 -2.27
C TYR A 298 -6.89 6.56 -1.11
N VAL A 299 -6.20 7.62 -0.74
CA VAL A 299 -6.57 8.55 0.34
C VAL A 299 -6.39 10.00 -0.10
N MET A 300 -7.02 10.92 0.63
CA MET A 300 -6.89 12.37 0.45
C MET A 300 -6.13 12.96 1.64
N PRO A 301 -4.78 13.06 1.58
CA PRO A 301 -3.99 13.74 2.60
C PRO A 301 -4.08 15.25 2.43
N VAL A 302 -4.12 15.97 3.56
CA VAL A 302 -3.95 17.41 3.66
C VAL A 302 -3.00 17.70 4.82
N LEU A 303 -2.24 18.80 4.75
CA LEU A 303 -1.32 19.18 5.81
C LEU A 303 -1.77 20.51 6.43
N VAL A 304 -1.84 20.56 7.75
CA VAL A 304 -2.03 21.81 8.48
C VAL A 304 -0.66 22.48 8.59
N GLU A 305 -0.50 23.70 8.04
CA GLU A 305 0.82 24.37 8.00
C GLU A 305 1.44 24.56 9.39
N ASP A 306 0.62 24.96 10.38
CA ASP A 306 1.01 24.92 11.77
C ASP A 306 0.70 23.53 12.34
N ALA A 307 1.71 22.65 12.32
CA ALA A 307 1.59 21.25 12.73
C ALA A 307 1.08 21.07 14.19
N GLU A 308 1.33 22.05 15.07
CA GLU A 308 0.86 22.00 16.46
C GLU A 308 -0.67 22.09 16.56
N ARG A 309 -1.33 22.62 15.52
CA ARG A 309 -2.80 22.73 15.46
C ARG A 309 -3.47 21.48 14.91
N ARG A 310 -2.73 20.54 14.28
CA ARG A 310 -3.27 19.35 13.63
C ARG A 310 -4.28 18.60 14.48
N ASP A 311 -3.94 18.29 15.72
CA ASP A 311 -4.80 17.50 16.61
C ASP A 311 -6.05 18.28 17.06
N ARG A 312 -5.96 19.62 17.17
CA ARG A 312 -7.11 20.48 17.39
C ARG A 312 -8.05 20.47 16.20
N VAL A 313 -7.52 20.62 14.99
CA VAL A 313 -8.30 20.56 13.74
C VAL A 313 -9.06 19.21 13.67
N ARG A 314 -8.38 18.09 13.90
CA ARG A 314 -9.01 16.75 13.90
C ARG A 314 -10.11 16.61 14.95
N ARG A 315 -9.93 17.18 16.15
CA ARG A 315 -10.98 17.20 17.18
C ARG A 315 -12.21 17.97 16.75
N VAL A 316 -12.05 19.15 16.14
CA VAL A 316 -13.17 19.96 15.62
C VAL A 316 -13.95 19.17 14.55
N LEU A 317 -13.26 18.57 13.57
CA LEU A 317 -13.90 17.76 12.55
C LEU A 317 -14.74 16.63 13.15
N ARG A 318 -14.18 15.89 14.12
CA ARG A 318 -14.87 14.79 14.77
C ARG A 318 -16.02 15.24 15.66
N ASP A 319 -15.76 16.17 16.62
CA ASP A 319 -16.66 16.44 17.73
C ASP A 319 -17.79 17.40 17.35
N ARG A 320 -17.58 18.29 16.37
CA ARG A 320 -18.59 19.25 15.92
C ARG A 320 -19.28 18.82 14.62
N HIS A 321 -18.55 18.14 13.73
CA HIS A 321 -19.04 17.85 12.37
C HIS A 321 -19.26 16.36 12.09
N GLY A 322 -18.91 15.47 13.03
CA GLY A 322 -19.05 14.01 12.83
C GLY A 322 -18.18 13.47 11.70
N VAL A 323 -17.10 14.16 11.33
CA VAL A 323 -16.18 13.76 10.26
C VAL A 323 -15.05 12.93 10.84
N GLN A 324 -14.94 11.67 10.40
CA GLN A 324 -13.83 10.81 10.75
C GLN A 324 -12.56 11.20 9.98
N THR A 325 -11.43 11.28 10.67
CA THR A 325 -10.11 11.52 10.06
C THR A 325 -9.08 10.55 10.62
N SER A 326 -7.98 10.36 9.89
CA SER A 326 -6.83 9.57 10.35
C SER A 326 -5.53 10.33 10.15
N VAL A 327 -4.42 9.70 10.52
CA VAL A 327 -3.05 10.13 10.21
C VAL A 327 -2.37 9.01 9.45
N PHE A 328 -1.88 9.27 8.26
CA PHE A 328 -1.16 8.35 7.38
C PHE A 328 0.21 8.95 7.03
N TYR A 329 1.28 8.63 7.78
CA TYR A 329 1.38 7.81 8.99
C TYR A 329 2.26 8.54 10.01
N PRO A 330 2.26 8.14 11.30
CA PRO A 330 3.35 8.53 12.19
C PRO A 330 4.67 8.00 11.64
N ALA A 331 5.75 8.76 11.83
CA ALA A 331 7.07 8.39 11.32
C ALA A 331 7.61 7.11 11.98
N ILE A 332 8.04 6.12 11.16
CA ILE A 332 8.46 4.80 11.70
C ILE A 332 9.68 4.93 12.59
N HIS A 333 10.66 5.78 12.24
CA HIS A 333 11.88 5.97 13.02
C HIS A 333 11.61 6.51 14.44
N GLU A 334 10.45 7.14 14.68
CA GLU A 334 10.03 7.63 15.99
C GLU A 334 9.35 6.55 16.85
N PHE A 335 8.95 5.40 16.29
CA PHE A 335 8.33 4.33 17.07
C PHE A 335 9.31 3.74 18.09
N THR A 336 8.84 3.52 19.31
CA THR A 336 9.66 3.04 20.44
C THR A 336 10.53 1.83 20.10
N ALA A 337 9.98 0.84 19.36
CA ALA A 337 10.70 -0.38 19.01
C ALA A 337 11.84 -0.10 18.01
N TYR A 338 11.61 0.81 17.06
CA TYR A 338 12.58 1.17 16.03
C TYR A 338 13.69 2.06 16.62
N ARG A 339 13.35 3.08 17.41
CA ARG A 339 14.33 3.93 18.10
C ARG A 339 15.26 3.12 18.99
N ARG A 340 14.71 2.20 19.79
CA ARG A 340 15.51 1.32 20.66
C ARG A 340 16.47 0.43 19.89
N ARG A 341 16.08 -0.06 18.72
CA ARG A 341 16.85 -1.03 17.97
C ARG A 341 17.82 -0.40 16.97
N PHE A 342 17.46 0.72 16.36
CA PHE A 342 18.19 1.34 15.25
C PHE A 342 18.70 2.76 15.56
N GLY A 343 18.48 3.26 16.76
CA GLY A 343 18.92 4.58 17.22
C GLY A 343 18.00 5.73 16.77
N ASP A 344 18.35 6.93 17.22
CA ASP A 344 17.67 8.16 16.80
C ASP A 344 18.15 8.57 15.41
N GLN A 345 17.22 8.99 14.58
CA GLN A 345 17.46 9.49 13.22
C GLN A 345 16.77 10.84 13.05
N GLN A 346 17.27 11.67 12.15
CA GLN A 346 16.69 12.97 11.82
C GLN A 346 16.25 12.96 10.36
N LEU A 347 14.95 13.15 10.14
CA LEU A 347 14.28 13.18 8.85
C LEU A 347 13.33 14.38 8.83
N PRO A 348 13.83 15.61 8.67
CA PRO A 348 13.09 16.84 8.96
C PRO A 348 11.80 16.99 8.15
N ASN A 349 11.80 16.60 6.87
CA ASN A 349 10.59 16.63 6.05
C ASN A 349 9.55 15.60 6.53
N THR A 350 9.99 14.38 6.78
CA THR A 350 9.13 13.31 7.31
C THR A 350 8.53 13.70 8.67
N GLU A 351 9.34 14.24 9.58
CA GLU A 351 8.90 14.64 10.92
C GLU A 351 7.88 15.77 10.86
N TYR A 352 8.10 16.78 10.01
CA TYR A 352 7.13 17.85 9.79
C TYR A 352 5.82 17.29 9.24
N VAL A 353 5.87 16.52 8.15
CA VAL A 353 4.67 15.95 7.51
C VAL A 353 3.91 15.02 8.45
N ALA A 354 4.61 14.15 9.19
CA ALA A 354 3.97 13.23 10.15
C ALA A 354 3.22 13.96 11.27
N ARG A 355 3.68 15.17 11.67
CA ARG A 355 2.97 16.02 12.63
C ARG A 355 1.83 16.83 12.00
N ALA A 356 1.95 17.21 10.73
CA ALA A 356 1.01 18.10 10.03
C ALA A 356 -0.16 17.39 9.33
N GLU A 357 0.01 16.11 8.96
CA GLU A 357 -0.90 15.39 8.09
C GLU A 357 -2.22 15.00 8.75
N ILE A 358 -3.30 15.21 7.99
CA ILE A 358 -4.65 14.71 8.24
C ILE A 358 -5.14 14.02 6.96
N THR A 359 -5.50 12.76 7.05
CA THR A 359 -6.25 12.09 5.99
C THR A 359 -7.74 12.33 6.18
N VAL A 360 -8.37 12.97 5.20
CA VAL A 360 -9.82 13.25 5.18
C VAL A 360 -10.59 12.17 4.42
N PRO A 361 -11.93 12.04 4.63
CA PRO A 361 -12.77 11.04 3.99
C PRO A 361 -12.65 11.00 2.47
N LEU A 362 -12.46 9.80 1.91
CA LEU A 362 -12.45 9.55 0.46
C LEU A 362 -12.93 8.13 0.16
N PHE A 363 -14.10 7.97 -0.43
CA PHE A 363 -14.64 6.68 -0.87
C PHE A 363 -15.61 6.86 -2.06
N PRO A 364 -15.76 5.87 -2.97
CA PRO A 364 -16.55 6.04 -4.20
C PRO A 364 -18.00 6.44 -3.98
N GLY A 365 -18.63 6.02 -2.87
CA GLY A 365 -20.00 6.37 -2.50
C GLY A 365 -20.18 7.78 -1.90
N MET A 366 -19.13 8.61 -1.87
CA MET A 366 -19.20 9.96 -1.33
C MET A 366 -19.92 10.89 -2.30
N ASP A 367 -20.95 11.60 -1.82
CA ASP A 367 -21.65 12.62 -2.56
C ASP A 367 -21.07 14.03 -2.34
N ALA A 368 -21.53 14.99 -3.14
CA ALA A 368 -21.06 16.38 -3.08
C ALA A 368 -21.38 17.04 -1.72
N ALA A 369 -22.54 16.75 -1.12
CA ALA A 369 -22.95 17.35 0.14
C ALA A 369 -22.05 16.92 1.31
N ARG A 370 -21.66 15.62 1.36
CA ARG A 370 -20.69 15.13 2.34
C ARG A 370 -19.31 15.75 2.13
N GLN A 371 -18.90 15.92 0.88
CA GLN A 371 -17.64 16.55 0.55
C GLN A 371 -17.62 18.03 0.96
N ASP A 372 -18.70 18.77 0.67
CA ASP A 372 -18.86 20.18 1.10
C ASP A 372 -18.76 20.30 2.62
N ARG A 373 -19.45 19.43 3.35
CA ARG A 373 -19.39 19.40 4.82
C ARG A 373 -17.97 19.16 5.36
N VAL A 374 -17.18 18.29 4.72
CA VAL A 374 -15.76 18.09 5.10
C VAL A 374 -14.94 19.36 4.88
N VAL A 375 -15.14 20.03 3.75
CA VAL A 375 -14.43 21.29 3.41
C VAL A 375 -14.80 22.41 4.38
N ASP A 376 -16.10 22.59 4.66
CA ASP A 376 -16.60 23.60 5.60
C ASP A 376 -16.07 23.37 7.01
N ALA A 377 -16.03 22.10 7.44
CA ALA A 377 -15.47 21.70 8.73
C ALA A 377 -13.96 22.00 8.82
N LEU A 378 -13.20 21.74 7.76
CA LEU A 378 -11.78 22.12 7.70
C LEU A 378 -11.61 23.63 7.77
N ALA A 379 -12.39 24.40 6.99
CA ALA A 379 -12.33 25.86 6.98
C ALA A 379 -12.67 26.47 8.35
N GLU A 380 -13.67 25.93 9.07
CA GLU A 380 -13.98 26.34 10.45
C GLU A 380 -12.83 26.01 11.40
N ALA A 381 -12.31 24.78 11.34
CA ALA A 381 -11.29 24.31 12.25
C ALA A 381 -9.96 25.06 12.09
N LEU A 382 -9.62 25.50 10.87
CA LEU A 382 -8.42 26.28 10.59
C LEU A 382 -8.54 27.74 11.09
N ARG A 383 -9.75 28.31 11.17
CA ARG A 383 -9.98 29.66 11.74
C ARG A 383 -10.04 29.65 13.28
N ALA A 384 -10.39 28.54 13.88
CA ALA A 384 -10.52 28.39 15.33
C ALA A 384 -9.15 28.19 16.02
#